data_373c9fe4ca3756f92ae61fd054142836
#
_entry.id   373c9fe4ca3756f92ae61fd054142836
#
_cell.length_a   1.000
_cell.length_b   1.000
_cell.length_c   1.000
_cell.angle_alpha   90.00
_cell.angle_beta   90.00
_cell.angle_gamma   90.00
#
_symmetry.space_group_name_H-M   'P 1'
#
loop_
_entity.id
_entity.type
_entity.pdbx_description
1 polymer ?
#
loop_
_entity_poly.entity_id
_entity_poly.type
_entity_poly.pdbx_seq_one_letter_code
_entity_poly.pdbx_strand_id
1 'polypeptide(L)'
;MNVSEHRSYPLLLKISMATALLAGLACTQTGTAQAAEKKSNKVQLGTDELTLGIPGKGPLTKAEIQEWLDNPENHQVLEVTLPLGLSAGQAQIQGLTENPLTRAKVELGRQLYFDPRLSADGTISCASCHHPDEGWGRHTQFGVGIRDQEGGRNSPISYNRILSGPQFWDGRAATLEEQAVGPIANPIEMGNTHETAVKTIKKIPGYQMQFKKIFKDGVNIDNVGKAIAAFERAVVTGPTPFDYQEQLKPFLKLDKEDLEDFKEEYEAALAMTKKHPMSDSAKRGMKLFFSEEVNCAACHLGPNLADEKYHNLGVGMDADKPDLGRYEVTKQEKDKGAFKTPTIRNVEQSAPYMHDGSLETLEEVVEHYNKGGTPNPWLSDKVKKLNLSAQDKKDLVAFMKACTGPFPKVESGRLPE
;
A
#
# COMPACT_ATOMS: atom_id res chain seq x y z
N MET A 1 38.01 -36.66 36.30
CA MET A 1 36.54 -36.58 36.31
C MET A 1 36.16 -35.66 35.16
N ASN A 2 35.53 -36.23 34.13
CA ASN A 2 35.24 -35.57 32.85
C ASN A 2 34.15 -34.52 33.01
N VAL A 3 34.44 -33.32 32.52
CA VAL A 3 33.44 -32.28 32.27
C VAL A 3 33.17 -32.28 30.74
N SER A 4 32.00 -32.73 30.35
CA SER A 4 31.52 -32.76 28.97
C SER A 4 31.10 -31.37 28.56
N GLU A 5 31.77 -30.83 27.53
CA GLU A 5 31.35 -29.60 26.82
C GLU A 5 30.08 -29.87 26.01
N HIS A 6 28.98 -29.23 26.36
CA HIS A 6 27.81 -29.12 25.53
C HIS A 6 28.01 -27.97 24.51
N ARG A 7 28.35 -28.32 23.28
CA ARG A 7 28.24 -27.42 22.13
C ARG A 7 26.77 -27.22 21.79
N SER A 8 26.27 -26.02 22.07
CA SER A 8 24.98 -25.54 21.60
C SER A 8 25.08 -25.17 20.12
N TYR A 9 24.46 -25.93 19.26
CA TYR A 9 24.31 -25.57 17.84
C TYR A 9 23.29 -24.44 17.68
N PRO A 10 23.58 -23.36 16.94
CA PRO A 10 22.56 -22.37 16.62
C PRO A 10 21.55 -22.96 15.62
N LEU A 11 20.30 -22.72 15.91
CA LEU A 11 19.14 -23.11 15.10
C LEU A 11 19.24 -22.44 13.72
N LEU A 12 19.58 -23.23 12.70
CA LEU A 12 19.61 -22.79 11.30
C LEU A 12 18.18 -22.52 10.84
N LEU A 13 17.85 -21.25 10.68
CA LEU A 13 16.64 -20.77 10.01
C LEU A 13 16.77 -21.14 8.53
N LYS A 14 16.12 -22.22 8.08
CA LYS A 14 16.01 -22.55 6.66
C LYS A 14 15.12 -21.51 5.99
N ILE A 15 15.74 -20.51 5.39
CA ILE A 15 15.08 -19.58 4.47
C ILE A 15 14.95 -20.32 3.14
N SER A 16 13.73 -20.71 2.79
CA SER A 16 13.41 -21.26 1.46
C SER A 16 13.50 -20.13 0.44
N MET A 17 14.63 -20.02 -0.25
CA MET A 17 14.79 -19.15 -1.41
C MET A 17 14.35 -19.89 -2.67
N ALA A 18 13.28 -19.42 -3.29
CA ALA A 18 12.91 -19.83 -4.64
C ALA A 18 13.86 -19.16 -5.64
N THR A 19 14.75 -19.95 -6.23
CA THR A 19 15.67 -19.57 -7.30
C THR A 19 14.90 -19.28 -8.58
N ALA A 20 14.90 -18.03 -9.06
CA ALA A 20 14.52 -17.69 -10.43
C ALA A 20 15.78 -17.70 -11.31
N LEU A 21 15.99 -18.78 -12.09
CA LEU A 21 17.02 -18.85 -13.11
C LEU A 21 16.66 -17.96 -14.29
N LEU A 22 17.53 -17.01 -14.62
CA LEU A 22 17.55 -16.28 -15.89
C LEU A 22 18.30 -17.13 -16.92
N ALA A 23 17.56 -17.74 -17.86
CA ALA A 23 18.13 -18.35 -19.06
C ALA A 23 18.08 -17.36 -20.20
N GLY A 24 19.24 -16.84 -20.62
CA GLY A 24 19.40 -16.09 -21.86
C GLY A 24 19.47 -17.05 -23.04
N LEU A 25 18.56 -16.94 -24.00
CA LEU A 25 18.67 -17.63 -25.30
C LEU A 25 18.72 -16.62 -26.43
N ALA A 26 19.71 -16.82 -27.29
CA ALA A 26 19.92 -16.07 -28.53
C ALA A 26 18.82 -16.38 -29.54
N CYS A 27 18.29 -15.33 -30.18
CA CYS A 27 17.22 -15.36 -31.15
C CYS A 27 17.79 -15.64 -32.56
N THR A 28 17.37 -16.73 -33.20
CA THR A 28 17.39 -16.88 -34.67
C THR A 28 15.96 -16.73 -35.18
N GLN A 29 15.75 -15.69 -36.01
CA GLN A 29 14.46 -15.43 -36.65
C GLN A 29 14.16 -16.44 -37.73
N THR A 30 13.09 -17.23 -37.54
CA THR A 30 12.31 -17.85 -38.65
C THR A 30 10.84 -17.62 -38.32
N GLY A 31 10.12 -17.00 -39.27
CA GLY A 31 8.71 -16.65 -39.11
C GLY A 31 7.83 -17.86 -38.94
N THR A 32 7.28 -18.00 -37.75
CA THR A 32 6.14 -18.89 -37.45
C THR A 32 5.15 -18.06 -36.58
N ALA A 33 3.87 -18.26 -36.83
CA ALA A 33 2.80 -17.64 -36.04
C ALA A 33 3.11 -17.79 -34.56
N GLN A 34 3.28 -16.66 -33.88
CA GLN A 34 3.65 -16.58 -32.48
C GLN A 34 2.45 -17.12 -31.68
N ALA A 35 2.53 -18.36 -31.21
CA ALA A 35 1.60 -18.84 -30.20
C ALA A 35 1.70 -17.90 -29.00
N ALA A 36 0.59 -17.32 -28.59
CA ALA A 36 0.54 -16.44 -27.44
C ALA A 36 1.12 -17.19 -26.24
N GLU A 37 2.21 -16.64 -25.69
CA GLU A 37 2.90 -17.22 -24.56
C GLU A 37 1.93 -17.29 -23.38
N LYS A 38 1.69 -18.47 -22.82
CA LYS A 38 0.72 -18.69 -21.75
C LYS A 38 1.17 -17.91 -20.51
N LYS A 39 0.39 -16.91 -20.09
CA LYS A 39 0.69 -16.11 -18.90
C LYS A 39 0.65 -16.99 -17.65
N SER A 40 1.68 -16.89 -16.83
CA SER A 40 1.71 -17.55 -15.52
C SER A 40 0.61 -16.97 -14.61
N ASN A 41 0.01 -17.82 -13.76
CA ASN A 41 -0.85 -17.33 -12.66
C ASN A 41 -0.04 -16.80 -11.46
N LYS A 42 1.29 -17.00 -11.45
CA LYS A 42 2.19 -16.43 -10.43
C LYS A 42 2.54 -15.01 -10.81
N VAL A 43 2.23 -14.04 -9.92
CA VAL A 43 2.43 -12.62 -10.16
C VAL A 43 3.08 -11.98 -8.94
N GLN A 44 4.15 -11.22 -9.17
CA GLN A 44 4.68 -10.33 -8.14
C GLN A 44 3.89 -9.01 -8.17
N LEU A 45 3.28 -8.64 -7.05
CA LEU A 45 2.61 -7.35 -6.89
C LEU A 45 3.62 -6.19 -6.93
N GLY A 46 3.15 -5.00 -7.24
CA GLY A 46 4.01 -3.82 -7.41
C GLY A 46 4.72 -3.75 -8.76
N THR A 47 4.39 -4.66 -9.70
CA THR A 47 4.79 -4.57 -11.12
C THR A 47 3.64 -4.01 -11.96
N ASP A 48 3.96 -3.54 -13.16
CA ASP A 48 3.01 -2.93 -14.09
C ASP A 48 1.96 -3.94 -14.63
N GLU A 49 2.20 -5.24 -14.46
CA GLU A 49 1.43 -6.33 -15.08
C GLU A 49 -0.07 -6.28 -14.80
N LEU A 50 -0.47 -5.89 -13.59
CA LEU A 50 -1.87 -5.85 -13.16
C LEU A 50 -2.51 -4.47 -13.25
N THR A 51 -1.75 -3.42 -13.51
CA THR A 51 -2.22 -2.03 -13.38
C THR A 51 -2.24 -1.25 -14.69
N LEU A 52 -1.57 -1.73 -15.75
CA LEU A 52 -1.60 -1.10 -17.08
C LEU A 52 -2.94 -1.30 -17.82
N GLY A 53 -3.81 -2.16 -17.34
CA GLY A 53 -5.13 -2.37 -17.92
C GLY A 53 -5.14 -3.07 -19.29
N ILE A 54 -6.28 -3.02 -19.95
CA ILE A 54 -6.45 -3.53 -21.33
C ILE A 54 -5.65 -2.61 -22.27
N PRO A 55 -4.72 -3.15 -23.09
CA PRO A 55 -3.90 -2.33 -23.98
C PRO A 55 -4.74 -1.59 -25.03
N GLY A 56 -4.29 -0.42 -25.47
CA GLY A 56 -4.93 0.35 -26.55
C GLY A 56 -4.91 1.85 -26.29
N LYS A 57 -5.76 2.61 -26.99
CA LYS A 57 -5.89 4.07 -26.89
C LYS A 57 -7.37 4.46 -26.85
N GLY A 58 -7.67 5.54 -26.15
CA GLY A 58 -9.02 6.07 -25.99
C GLY A 58 -9.93 5.19 -25.13
N PRO A 59 -11.27 5.43 -25.13
CA PRO A 59 -12.21 4.64 -24.37
C PRO A 59 -12.18 3.15 -24.73
N LEU A 60 -12.55 2.30 -23.78
CA LEU A 60 -12.62 0.85 -23.99
C LEU A 60 -13.86 0.48 -24.80
N THR A 61 -13.64 -0.07 -25.96
CA THR A 61 -14.73 -0.60 -26.81
C THR A 61 -15.23 -1.95 -26.29
N LYS A 62 -16.46 -2.29 -26.66
CA LYS A 62 -17.03 -3.61 -26.33
C LYS A 62 -16.21 -4.77 -26.89
N ALA A 63 -15.59 -4.59 -28.08
CA ALA A 63 -14.78 -5.62 -28.71
C ALA A 63 -13.49 -5.90 -27.90
N GLU A 64 -12.77 -4.87 -27.49
CA GLU A 64 -11.58 -5.01 -26.65
C GLU A 64 -11.90 -5.64 -25.29
N ILE A 65 -13.02 -5.24 -24.68
CA ILE A 65 -13.51 -5.85 -23.43
C ILE A 65 -13.85 -7.33 -23.65
N GLN A 66 -14.54 -7.67 -24.74
CA GLN A 66 -14.91 -9.05 -25.05
C GLN A 66 -13.65 -9.91 -25.26
N GLU A 67 -12.68 -9.44 -26.05
CA GLU A 67 -11.41 -10.13 -26.28
C GLU A 67 -10.67 -10.39 -24.95
N TRP A 68 -10.62 -9.38 -24.07
CA TRP A 68 -10.01 -9.52 -22.75
C TRP A 68 -10.72 -10.58 -21.89
N LEU A 69 -12.06 -10.58 -21.91
CA LEU A 69 -12.89 -11.52 -21.14
C LEU A 69 -12.88 -12.93 -21.72
N ASP A 70 -12.64 -13.10 -23.01
CA ASP A 70 -12.60 -14.42 -23.66
C ASP A 70 -11.26 -15.14 -23.41
N ASN A 71 -10.23 -14.42 -22.95
CA ASN A 71 -8.98 -15.04 -22.55
C ASN A 71 -9.14 -15.72 -21.17
N PRO A 72 -9.09 -17.09 -21.11
CA PRO A 72 -9.29 -17.81 -19.86
C PRO A 72 -8.22 -17.52 -18.80
N GLU A 73 -7.03 -17.08 -19.19
CA GLU A 73 -5.95 -16.75 -18.27
C GLU A 73 -6.28 -15.52 -17.41
N ASN A 74 -7.13 -14.62 -17.90
CA ASN A 74 -7.57 -13.45 -17.15
C ASN A 74 -8.54 -13.79 -16.00
N HIS A 75 -9.10 -15.00 -16.00
CA HIS A 75 -10.02 -15.48 -14.95
C HIS A 75 -9.37 -16.47 -13.96
N GLN A 76 -8.12 -16.86 -14.18
CA GLN A 76 -7.40 -17.69 -13.23
C GLN A 76 -7.13 -16.94 -11.93
N VAL A 77 -7.28 -17.63 -10.80
CA VAL A 77 -6.89 -17.09 -9.51
C VAL A 77 -5.38 -16.94 -9.49
N LEU A 78 -4.93 -15.74 -9.12
CA LEU A 78 -3.52 -15.38 -9.07
C LEU A 78 -2.87 -15.87 -7.78
N GLU A 79 -1.70 -16.47 -7.91
CA GLU A 79 -0.77 -16.73 -6.82
C GLU A 79 0.16 -15.52 -6.69
N VAL A 80 -0.14 -14.64 -5.73
CA VAL A 80 0.58 -13.39 -5.60
C VAL A 80 1.75 -13.49 -4.63
N THR A 81 2.85 -12.84 -4.99
CA THR A 81 4.00 -12.62 -4.11
C THR A 81 4.23 -11.13 -3.90
N LEU A 82 4.75 -10.79 -2.73
CA LEU A 82 5.11 -9.42 -2.40
C LEU A 82 6.56 -9.12 -2.82
N PRO A 83 6.87 -7.86 -3.21
CA PRO A 83 8.24 -7.47 -3.55
C PRO A 83 9.16 -7.48 -2.33
N LEU A 84 10.47 -7.39 -2.59
CA LEU A 84 11.48 -7.22 -1.54
C LEU A 84 11.06 -6.09 -0.58
N GLY A 85 11.33 -6.28 0.70
CA GLY A 85 10.93 -5.38 1.79
C GLY A 85 9.52 -5.66 2.32
N LEU A 86 8.57 -6.02 1.46
CA LEU A 86 7.23 -6.46 1.87
C LEU A 86 7.10 -7.98 1.96
N SER A 87 8.01 -8.74 1.37
CA SER A 87 7.95 -10.22 1.25
C SER A 87 7.81 -10.95 2.60
N ALA A 88 8.40 -10.43 3.67
CA ALA A 88 8.20 -10.96 5.02
C ALA A 88 6.75 -10.83 5.53
N GLY A 89 5.93 -10.01 4.87
CA GLY A 89 4.49 -9.85 5.12
C GLY A 89 3.60 -10.81 4.36
N GLN A 90 4.14 -11.77 3.61
CA GLN A 90 3.34 -12.69 2.77
C GLN A 90 2.23 -13.41 3.58
N ALA A 91 2.51 -13.79 4.82
CA ALA A 91 1.53 -14.41 5.71
C ALA A 91 0.52 -13.41 6.34
N GLN A 92 0.73 -12.11 6.15
CA GLN A 92 -0.13 -11.03 6.67
C GLN A 92 -1.13 -10.51 5.62
N ILE A 93 -1.09 -11.05 4.41
CA ILE A 93 -2.00 -10.69 3.32
C ILE A 93 -3.46 -10.86 3.76
N GLN A 94 -4.28 -9.84 3.46
CA GLN A 94 -5.68 -9.76 3.88
C GLN A 94 -6.65 -9.94 2.70
N GLY A 95 -7.77 -10.64 2.96
CA GLY A 95 -8.96 -10.66 2.11
C GLY A 95 -8.87 -11.49 0.82
N LEU A 96 -7.78 -12.23 0.56
CA LEU A 96 -7.66 -13.04 -0.65
C LEU A 96 -8.50 -14.32 -0.63
N THR A 97 -8.85 -14.83 0.54
CA THR A 97 -9.74 -16.00 0.69
C THR A 97 -11.16 -15.65 0.23
N GLU A 98 -11.68 -14.49 0.67
CA GLU A 98 -13.04 -14.03 0.39
C GLU A 98 -13.15 -13.36 -0.98
N ASN A 99 -12.05 -12.75 -1.44
CA ASN A 99 -11.99 -12.01 -2.70
C ASN A 99 -10.68 -12.32 -3.45
N PRO A 100 -10.51 -13.54 -3.99
CA PRO A 100 -9.29 -13.91 -4.71
C PRO A 100 -9.08 -13.03 -5.94
N LEU A 101 -7.82 -12.67 -6.20
CA LEU A 101 -7.46 -11.83 -7.34
C LEU A 101 -7.49 -12.63 -8.64
N THR A 102 -8.01 -12.01 -9.68
CA THR A 102 -7.85 -12.42 -11.09
C THR A 102 -7.53 -11.18 -11.92
N ARG A 103 -6.85 -11.30 -13.04
CA ARG A 103 -6.55 -10.17 -13.94
C ARG A 103 -7.81 -9.43 -14.35
N ALA A 104 -8.86 -10.17 -14.72
CA ALA A 104 -10.15 -9.57 -15.11
C ALA A 104 -10.80 -8.75 -13.98
N LYS A 105 -10.73 -9.24 -12.72
CA LYS A 105 -11.29 -8.50 -11.58
C LYS A 105 -10.47 -7.26 -11.22
N VAL A 106 -9.14 -7.35 -11.24
CA VAL A 106 -8.25 -6.22 -11.00
C VAL A 106 -8.46 -5.13 -12.04
N GLU A 107 -8.58 -5.50 -13.32
CA GLU A 107 -8.85 -4.55 -14.41
C GLU A 107 -10.22 -3.88 -14.26
N LEU A 108 -11.28 -4.64 -13.94
CA LEU A 108 -12.58 -4.05 -13.65
C LEU A 108 -12.51 -3.07 -12.46
N GLY A 109 -11.75 -3.41 -11.42
CA GLY A 109 -11.52 -2.56 -10.26
C GLY A 109 -10.77 -1.28 -10.62
N ARG A 110 -9.74 -1.37 -11.47
CA ARG A 110 -9.03 -0.21 -12.00
C ARG A 110 -9.99 0.76 -12.71
N GLN A 111 -10.81 0.24 -13.62
CA GLN A 111 -11.77 1.07 -14.34
C GLN A 111 -12.72 1.79 -13.37
N LEU A 112 -13.28 1.08 -12.38
CA LEU A 112 -14.20 1.66 -11.39
C LEU A 112 -13.51 2.68 -10.48
N TYR A 113 -12.25 2.46 -10.11
CA TYR A 113 -11.47 3.37 -9.26
C TYR A 113 -11.24 4.73 -9.91
N PHE A 114 -11.08 4.76 -11.24
CA PHE A 114 -10.89 5.99 -12.02
C PHE A 114 -12.20 6.56 -12.60
N ASP A 115 -13.35 5.89 -12.42
CA ASP A 115 -14.60 6.28 -13.07
C ASP A 115 -15.42 7.28 -12.24
N PRO A 116 -15.53 8.55 -12.66
CA PRO A 116 -16.30 9.54 -11.93
C PRO A 116 -17.82 9.31 -11.99
N ARG A 117 -18.31 8.45 -12.90
CA ARG A 117 -19.74 8.12 -13.03
C ARG A 117 -20.31 7.38 -11.82
N LEU A 118 -19.46 6.97 -10.86
CA LEU A 118 -19.88 6.45 -9.56
C LEU A 118 -20.36 7.57 -8.61
N SER A 119 -19.96 8.83 -8.80
CA SER A 119 -20.46 9.97 -8.02
C SER A 119 -21.82 10.47 -8.50
N ALA A 120 -22.51 11.26 -7.67
CA ALA A 120 -23.87 11.74 -7.97
C ALA A 120 -23.92 12.68 -9.18
N ASP A 121 -22.88 13.47 -9.39
CA ASP A 121 -22.79 14.46 -10.48
C ASP A 121 -21.77 14.10 -11.58
N GLY A 122 -21.10 12.95 -11.46
CA GLY A 122 -20.14 12.47 -12.44
C GLY A 122 -18.78 13.18 -12.40
N THR A 123 -18.42 13.85 -11.30
CA THR A 123 -17.18 14.64 -11.19
C THR A 123 -16.09 13.98 -10.34
N ILE A 124 -16.46 13.12 -9.39
CA ILE A 124 -15.55 12.55 -8.40
C ILE A 124 -15.41 11.03 -8.57
N SER A 125 -14.18 10.55 -8.61
CA SER A 125 -13.81 9.13 -8.54
C SER A 125 -12.97 8.85 -7.30
N CYS A 126 -12.60 7.59 -7.02
CA CYS A 126 -11.66 7.27 -5.95
C CYS A 126 -10.31 7.98 -6.19
N ALA A 127 -9.85 8.01 -7.45
CA ALA A 127 -8.61 8.69 -7.83
C ALA A 127 -8.65 10.22 -7.61
N SER A 128 -9.81 10.85 -7.45
CA SER A 128 -9.88 12.29 -7.14
C SER A 128 -9.31 12.64 -5.77
N CYS A 129 -9.36 11.69 -4.81
CA CYS A 129 -8.79 11.84 -3.47
C CYS A 129 -7.57 10.94 -3.22
N HIS A 130 -7.29 9.98 -4.13
CA HIS A 130 -6.20 9.02 -4.00
C HIS A 130 -5.48 8.90 -5.35
N HIS A 131 -4.87 10.03 -5.80
CA HIS A 131 -4.28 10.10 -7.14
C HIS A 131 -2.89 9.45 -7.18
N PRO A 132 -2.57 8.64 -8.22
CA PRO A 132 -1.24 8.03 -8.36
C PRO A 132 -0.08 9.03 -8.33
N ASP A 133 -0.24 10.19 -9.00
CA ASP A 133 0.79 11.23 -9.07
C ASP A 133 0.90 12.05 -7.77
N GLU A 134 -0.02 11.86 -6.83
CA GLU A 134 -0.03 12.47 -5.50
C GLU A 134 0.24 11.43 -4.39
N GLY A 135 1.07 10.42 -4.69
CA GLY A 135 1.43 9.38 -3.72
C GLY A 135 0.25 8.51 -3.30
N TRP A 136 -0.77 8.34 -4.14
CA TRP A 136 -2.00 7.61 -3.85
C TRP A 136 -2.77 8.18 -2.64
N GLY A 137 -2.57 9.44 -2.35
CA GLY A 137 -3.31 10.29 -1.43
C GLY A 137 -3.78 11.55 -2.16
N ARG A 138 -3.84 12.66 -1.44
CA ARG A 138 -4.15 13.99 -2.00
C ARG A 138 -3.24 15.03 -1.37
N HIS A 139 -2.62 15.91 -2.19
CA HIS A 139 -1.75 17.00 -1.72
C HIS A 139 -2.54 18.22 -1.24
N THR A 140 -3.71 17.98 -0.62
CA THR A 140 -4.53 18.99 0.07
C THR A 140 -4.76 18.55 1.51
N GLN A 141 -5.01 19.51 2.40
CA GLN A 141 -5.26 19.20 3.81
C GLN A 141 -6.40 18.18 3.96
N PHE A 142 -7.50 18.39 3.23
CA PHE A 142 -8.65 17.50 3.23
C PHE A 142 -8.96 16.99 1.82
N GLY A 143 -9.64 15.85 1.73
CA GLY A 143 -10.22 15.39 0.48
C GLY A 143 -11.36 16.32 0.04
N VAL A 144 -11.42 16.61 -1.28
CA VAL A 144 -12.45 17.46 -1.87
C VAL A 144 -13.41 16.57 -2.67
N GLY A 145 -14.66 16.56 -2.28
CA GLY A 145 -15.74 15.80 -2.90
C GLY A 145 -16.61 16.62 -3.87
N ILE A 146 -17.81 16.11 -4.15
CA ILE A 146 -18.77 16.78 -5.04
C ILE A 146 -19.07 18.20 -4.58
N ARG A 147 -19.26 19.11 -5.56
CA ARG A 147 -19.59 20.52 -5.29
C ARG A 147 -18.54 21.21 -4.42
N ASP A 148 -17.28 20.83 -4.56
CA ASP A 148 -16.14 21.35 -3.80
C ASP A 148 -16.31 21.25 -2.27
N GLN A 149 -17.06 20.26 -1.79
CA GLN A 149 -17.20 20.01 -0.36
C GLN A 149 -15.93 19.38 0.20
N GLU A 150 -15.42 19.92 1.30
CA GLU A 150 -14.24 19.41 1.96
C GLU A 150 -14.60 18.41 3.07
N GLY A 151 -13.82 17.34 3.17
CA GLY A 151 -13.88 16.42 4.29
C GLY A 151 -13.30 16.99 5.57
N GLY A 152 -13.42 16.25 6.67
CA GLY A 152 -12.81 16.63 7.96
C GLY A 152 -11.48 15.95 8.27
N ARG A 153 -10.97 15.11 7.36
CA ARG A 153 -9.72 14.37 7.52
C ARG A 153 -8.92 14.36 6.22
N ASN A 154 -7.61 14.27 6.36
CA ASN A 154 -6.70 14.04 5.24
C ASN A 154 -7.01 12.71 4.55
N SER A 155 -6.86 12.65 3.22
CA SER A 155 -7.05 11.42 2.44
C SER A 155 -5.95 10.41 2.75
N PRO A 156 -6.27 9.26 3.39
CA PRO A 156 -5.25 8.25 3.66
C PRO A 156 -4.77 7.63 2.37
N ILE A 157 -3.52 7.18 2.34
CA ILE A 157 -2.93 6.52 1.16
C ILE A 157 -3.66 5.22 0.82
N SER A 158 -3.77 4.88 -0.48
CA SER A 158 -4.46 3.67 -0.97
C SER A 158 -3.53 2.57 -1.50
N TYR A 159 -2.20 2.69 -1.35
CA TYR A 159 -1.26 1.62 -1.66
C TYR A 159 -0.99 0.69 -0.46
N ASN A 160 -0.41 -0.48 -0.72
CA ASN A 160 -0.10 -1.53 0.26
C ASN A 160 -1.31 -1.99 1.09
N ARG A 161 -2.53 -1.74 0.61
CA ARG A 161 -3.74 -2.09 1.36
C ARG A 161 -3.94 -3.59 1.55
N ILE A 162 -3.28 -4.41 0.74
CA ILE A 162 -3.25 -5.88 0.90
C ILE A 162 -2.68 -6.35 2.25
N LEU A 163 -1.86 -5.51 2.90
CA LEU A 163 -1.26 -5.78 4.23
C LEU A 163 -2.02 -5.09 5.37
N SER A 164 -3.13 -4.40 5.08
CA SER A 164 -3.85 -3.61 6.07
C SER A 164 -5.22 -4.23 6.40
N GLY A 165 -5.53 -4.33 7.69
CA GLY A 165 -6.81 -4.79 8.21
C GLY A 165 -7.91 -3.72 8.12
N PRO A 166 -8.55 -3.31 9.23
CA PRO A 166 -9.61 -2.29 9.19
C PRO A 166 -9.15 -1.00 8.52
N GLN A 167 -10.05 -0.39 7.75
CA GLN A 167 -9.76 0.74 6.88
C GLN A 167 -10.26 2.06 7.48
N PHE A 168 -9.87 3.20 6.87
CA PHE A 168 -9.97 4.56 7.37
C PHE A 168 -9.06 4.84 8.57
N TRP A 169 -8.87 6.13 8.91
CA TRP A 169 -8.07 6.56 10.05
C TRP A 169 -8.55 6.01 11.39
N ASP A 170 -9.86 5.79 11.53
CA ASP A 170 -10.50 5.28 12.75
C ASP A 170 -10.81 3.77 12.72
N GLY A 171 -10.59 3.10 11.57
CA GLY A 171 -10.83 1.67 11.41
C GLY A 171 -12.31 1.29 11.41
N ARG A 172 -13.20 2.19 10.97
CA ARG A 172 -14.65 1.95 10.96
C ARG A 172 -15.11 0.94 9.93
N ALA A 173 -14.38 0.77 8.82
CA ALA A 173 -14.65 -0.31 7.87
C ALA A 173 -13.78 -1.53 8.18
N ALA A 174 -14.40 -2.70 8.31
CA ALA A 174 -13.71 -3.93 8.68
C ALA A 174 -12.86 -4.50 7.55
N THR A 175 -13.26 -4.27 6.29
CA THR A 175 -12.59 -4.80 5.10
C THR A 175 -12.34 -3.68 4.08
N LEU A 176 -11.48 -3.96 3.11
CA LEU A 176 -11.23 -3.06 1.99
C LEU A 176 -12.45 -2.94 1.07
N GLU A 177 -13.21 -4.03 0.93
CA GLU A 177 -14.46 -4.07 0.16
C GLU A 177 -15.53 -3.13 0.75
N GLU A 178 -15.66 -3.13 2.08
CA GLU A 178 -16.58 -2.23 2.79
C GLU A 178 -16.11 -0.77 2.66
N GLN A 179 -14.81 -0.51 2.80
CA GLN A 179 -14.25 0.83 2.60
C GLN A 179 -14.51 1.35 1.19
N ALA A 180 -14.28 0.52 0.14
CA ALA A 180 -14.37 0.92 -1.25
C ALA A 180 -15.75 1.46 -1.67
N VAL A 181 -16.81 1.06 -0.99
CA VAL A 181 -18.18 1.53 -1.28
C VAL A 181 -18.68 2.63 -0.35
N GLY A 182 -18.01 2.84 0.79
CA GLY A 182 -18.40 3.87 1.76
C GLY A 182 -18.44 5.28 1.16
N PRO A 183 -17.35 5.76 0.51
CA PRO A 183 -17.27 7.09 -0.10
C PRO A 183 -18.36 7.35 -1.14
N ILE A 184 -18.82 6.32 -1.88
CA ILE A 184 -19.87 6.44 -2.88
C ILE A 184 -21.15 7.02 -2.26
N ALA A 185 -21.52 6.56 -1.04
CA ALA A 185 -22.71 6.99 -0.35
C ALA A 185 -22.49 8.17 0.62
N ASN A 186 -21.25 8.63 0.80
CA ASN A 186 -20.96 9.76 1.66
C ASN A 186 -21.38 11.08 0.98
N PRO A 187 -22.28 11.88 1.59
CA PRO A 187 -22.86 13.07 0.95
C PRO A 187 -21.85 14.18 0.65
N ILE A 188 -20.71 14.22 1.34
CA ILE A 188 -19.66 15.22 1.13
C ILE A 188 -18.48 14.68 0.28
N GLU A 189 -18.45 13.39 -0.06
CA GLU A 189 -17.41 12.80 -0.90
C GLU A 189 -17.97 12.58 -2.32
N MET A 190 -18.61 11.44 -2.61
CA MET A 190 -19.18 11.15 -3.93
C MET A 190 -20.69 11.43 -4.00
N GLY A 191 -21.38 11.63 -2.87
CA GLY A 191 -22.75 12.13 -2.73
C GLY A 191 -23.84 11.30 -3.41
N ASN A 192 -23.56 10.06 -3.78
CA ASN A 192 -24.48 9.20 -4.48
C ASN A 192 -25.25 8.28 -3.49
N THR A 193 -26.08 7.42 -4.01
CA THR A 193 -26.59 6.25 -3.29
C THR A 193 -26.06 4.99 -3.96
N HIS A 194 -25.87 3.92 -3.19
CA HIS A 194 -25.44 2.63 -3.73
C HIS A 194 -26.38 2.14 -4.85
N GLU A 195 -27.69 2.33 -4.67
CA GLU A 195 -28.69 1.96 -5.67
C GLU A 195 -28.52 2.74 -6.99
N THR A 196 -28.31 4.05 -6.92
CA THR A 196 -28.13 4.91 -8.10
C THR A 196 -26.81 4.62 -8.79
N ALA A 197 -25.71 4.46 -8.05
CA ALA A 197 -24.41 4.07 -8.60
C ALA A 197 -24.50 2.73 -9.36
N VAL A 198 -25.12 1.71 -8.76
CA VAL A 198 -25.38 0.42 -9.42
C VAL A 198 -26.23 0.56 -10.68
N LYS A 199 -27.29 1.41 -10.65
CA LYS A 199 -28.10 1.68 -11.84
C LYS A 199 -27.29 2.35 -12.95
N THR A 200 -26.39 3.27 -12.61
CA THR A 200 -25.50 3.94 -13.57
C THR A 200 -24.57 2.93 -14.23
N ILE A 201 -23.88 2.12 -13.44
CA ILE A 201 -22.97 1.08 -13.96
C ILE A 201 -23.71 0.05 -14.82
N LYS A 202 -24.94 -0.35 -14.44
CA LYS A 202 -25.78 -1.26 -15.23
C LYS A 202 -26.17 -0.71 -16.61
N LYS A 203 -26.14 0.60 -16.83
CA LYS A 203 -26.47 1.20 -18.14
C LYS A 203 -25.29 1.17 -19.11
N ILE A 204 -24.08 0.90 -18.64
CA ILE A 204 -22.85 0.90 -19.45
C ILE A 204 -22.59 -0.53 -19.93
N PRO A 205 -22.71 -0.81 -21.23
CA PRO A 205 -22.62 -2.19 -21.73
C PRO A 205 -21.30 -2.87 -21.43
N GLY A 206 -20.18 -2.13 -21.50
CA GLY A 206 -18.86 -2.66 -21.17
C GLY A 206 -18.75 -3.14 -19.72
N TYR A 207 -19.35 -2.44 -18.77
CA TYR A 207 -19.43 -2.90 -17.37
C TYR A 207 -20.37 -4.10 -17.23
N GLN A 208 -21.54 -4.10 -17.87
CA GLN A 208 -22.44 -5.25 -17.82
C GLN A 208 -21.74 -6.54 -18.25
N MET A 209 -20.99 -6.49 -19.36
CA MET A 209 -20.24 -7.63 -19.89
C MET A 209 -19.22 -8.16 -18.85
N GLN A 210 -18.43 -7.25 -18.28
CA GLN A 210 -17.40 -7.59 -17.31
C GLN A 210 -18.00 -8.17 -16.02
N PHE A 211 -18.97 -7.51 -15.41
CA PHE A 211 -19.62 -8.00 -14.20
C PHE A 211 -20.28 -9.36 -14.39
N LYS A 212 -21.00 -9.57 -15.50
CA LYS A 212 -21.66 -10.85 -15.83
C LYS A 212 -20.65 -11.99 -15.96
N LYS A 213 -19.45 -11.72 -16.49
CA LYS A 213 -18.40 -12.74 -16.69
C LYS A 213 -17.62 -13.03 -15.40
N ILE A 214 -17.36 -12.00 -14.59
CA ILE A 214 -16.51 -12.08 -13.39
C ILE A 214 -17.31 -12.54 -12.16
N PHE A 215 -18.57 -12.11 -12.04
CA PHE A 215 -19.42 -12.38 -10.87
C PHE A 215 -20.72 -13.08 -11.27
N LYS A 216 -21.09 -14.11 -10.51
CA LYS A 216 -22.30 -14.91 -10.80
C LYS A 216 -23.60 -14.11 -10.73
N ASP A 217 -23.66 -13.13 -9.83
CA ASP A 217 -24.82 -12.29 -9.52
C ASP A 217 -24.75 -10.89 -10.19
N GLY A 218 -23.77 -10.68 -11.06
CA GLY A 218 -23.62 -9.52 -11.93
C GLY A 218 -23.36 -8.21 -11.15
N VAL A 219 -23.94 -7.08 -11.61
CA VAL A 219 -23.71 -5.75 -11.03
C VAL A 219 -24.53 -5.57 -9.76
N ASN A 220 -23.87 -5.44 -8.64
CA ASN A 220 -24.40 -5.01 -7.34
C ASN A 220 -23.29 -4.28 -6.58
N ILE A 221 -23.62 -3.64 -5.46
CA ILE A 221 -22.67 -2.81 -4.72
C ILE A 221 -21.51 -3.62 -4.11
N ASP A 222 -21.78 -4.84 -3.64
CA ASP A 222 -20.75 -5.71 -3.06
C ASP A 222 -19.71 -6.11 -4.11
N ASN A 223 -20.16 -6.39 -5.34
CA ASN A 223 -19.26 -6.72 -6.45
C ASN A 223 -18.48 -5.50 -6.94
N VAL A 224 -19.06 -4.28 -6.86
CA VAL A 224 -18.32 -3.03 -7.09
C VAL A 224 -17.20 -2.89 -6.05
N GLY A 225 -17.51 -3.08 -4.77
CA GLY A 225 -16.52 -3.07 -3.69
C GLY A 225 -15.44 -4.12 -3.87
N LYS A 226 -15.80 -5.37 -4.22
CA LYS A 226 -14.84 -6.44 -4.49
C LYS A 226 -13.90 -6.13 -5.66
N ALA A 227 -14.41 -5.51 -6.71
CA ALA A 227 -13.58 -5.15 -7.87
C ALA A 227 -12.60 -4.02 -7.51
N ILE A 228 -13.08 -2.93 -6.88
CA ILE A 228 -12.21 -1.82 -6.46
C ILE A 228 -11.15 -2.32 -5.48
N ALA A 229 -11.52 -3.07 -4.46
CA ALA A 229 -10.59 -3.65 -3.49
C ALA A 229 -9.57 -4.61 -4.14
N ALA A 230 -9.94 -5.32 -5.20
CA ALA A 230 -8.99 -6.17 -5.94
C ALA A 230 -7.92 -5.33 -6.65
N PHE A 231 -8.28 -4.18 -7.22
CA PHE A 231 -7.32 -3.25 -7.81
C PHE A 231 -6.41 -2.62 -6.75
N GLU A 232 -6.96 -2.12 -5.65
CA GLU A 232 -6.16 -1.51 -4.57
C GLU A 232 -5.15 -2.49 -3.96
N ARG A 233 -5.51 -3.80 -3.87
CA ARG A 233 -4.57 -4.85 -3.46
C ARG A 233 -3.42 -5.05 -4.44
N ALA A 234 -3.61 -4.76 -5.71
CA ALA A 234 -2.53 -4.84 -6.71
C ALA A 234 -1.57 -3.65 -6.65
N VAL A 235 -1.98 -2.53 -6.06
CA VAL A 235 -1.15 -1.34 -5.89
C VAL A 235 -0.24 -1.51 -4.68
N VAL A 236 0.97 -1.98 -4.95
CA VAL A 236 1.99 -2.27 -3.92
C VAL A 236 3.28 -1.53 -4.29
N THR A 237 3.93 -0.94 -3.29
CA THR A 237 5.21 -0.24 -3.49
C THR A 237 6.33 -1.24 -3.78
N GLY A 238 7.22 -0.90 -4.70
CA GLY A 238 8.43 -1.65 -4.98
C GLY A 238 9.50 -1.48 -3.89
N PRO A 239 10.65 -2.17 -4.07
CA PRO A 239 11.74 -2.08 -3.10
C PRO A 239 12.29 -0.67 -2.96
N THR A 240 12.66 -0.31 -1.75
CA THR A 240 13.23 0.98 -1.37
C THR A 240 14.74 0.86 -1.10
N PRO A 241 15.52 1.96 -1.07
CA PRO A 241 16.90 1.93 -0.60
C PRO A 241 17.07 1.28 0.78
N PHE A 242 16.10 1.49 1.69
CA PHE A 242 16.06 0.82 2.98
C PHE A 242 15.97 -0.71 2.84
N ASP A 243 15.12 -1.22 1.94
CA ASP A 243 14.92 -2.66 1.76
C ASP A 243 16.19 -3.36 1.25
N TYR A 244 16.90 -2.74 0.31
CA TYR A 244 18.19 -3.27 -0.16
C TYR A 244 19.25 -3.26 0.93
N GLN A 245 19.26 -2.24 1.80
CA GLN A 245 20.15 -2.20 2.95
C GLN A 245 19.82 -3.31 3.96
N GLU A 246 18.55 -3.57 4.24
CA GLU A 246 18.12 -4.66 5.13
C GLU A 246 18.38 -6.04 4.52
N GLN A 247 18.24 -6.20 3.19
CA GLN A 247 18.60 -7.44 2.49
C GLN A 247 20.11 -7.77 2.62
N LEU A 248 20.96 -6.76 2.58
CA LEU A 248 22.42 -6.93 2.71
C LEU A 248 22.86 -7.25 4.15
N LYS A 249 22.13 -6.75 5.14
CA LYS A 249 22.51 -6.76 6.56
C LYS A 249 22.82 -8.15 7.16
N PRO A 250 22.11 -9.24 6.85
CA PRO A 250 22.45 -10.58 7.31
C PRO A 250 23.86 -11.02 6.88
N PHE A 251 24.21 -10.77 5.63
CA PHE A 251 25.50 -11.18 5.08
C PHE A 251 26.70 -10.45 5.73
N LEU A 252 26.50 -9.20 6.17
CA LEU A 252 27.53 -8.43 6.86
C LEU A 252 27.89 -8.97 8.27
N LYS A 253 27.14 -9.95 8.75
CA LYS A 253 27.37 -10.62 10.05
C LYS A 253 28.02 -11.98 9.92
N LEU A 254 28.12 -12.51 8.68
CA LEU A 254 28.75 -13.78 8.41
C LEU A 254 30.28 -13.64 8.46
N ASP A 255 30.97 -14.67 8.87
CA ASP A 255 32.41 -14.78 8.68
C ASP A 255 32.76 -15.10 7.22
N LYS A 256 34.03 -15.20 6.89
CA LYS A 256 34.46 -15.39 5.50
C LYS A 256 34.13 -16.78 4.95
N GLU A 257 34.10 -17.79 5.80
CA GLU A 257 33.80 -19.18 5.41
C GLU A 257 32.29 -19.30 5.11
N ASP A 258 31.44 -18.85 6.04
CA ASP A 258 30.00 -18.84 5.85
C ASP A 258 29.57 -17.94 4.66
N LEU A 259 30.28 -16.82 4.43
CA LEU A 259 29.96 -15.90 3.32
C LEU A 259 30.23 -16.51 1.94
N GLU A 260 31.23 -17.43 1.82
CA GLU A 260 31.52 -18.09 0.55
C GLU A 260 30.35 -18.99 0.10
N ASP A 261 29.63 -19.61 1.05
CA ASP A 261 28.45 -20.43 0.79
C ASP A 261 27.26 -19.59 0.22
N PHE A 262 27.23 -18.28 0.50
CA PHE A 262 26.19 -17.32 0.04
C PHE A 262 26.74 -16.24 -0.88
N LYS A 263 27.84 -16.50 -1.56
CA LYS A 263 28.59 -15.48 -2.33
C LYS A 263 27.73 -14.81 -3.42
N GLU A 264 26.99 -15.58 -4.18
CA GLU A 264 26.13 -15.06 -5.27
C GLU A 264 25.05 -14.16 -4.72
N GLU A 265 24.35 -14.56 -3.65
CA GLU A 265 23.30 -13.78 -3.00
C GLU A 265 23.86 -12.51 -2.37
N TYR A 266 25.04 -12.60 -1.72
CA TYR A 266 25.74 -11.45 -1.17
C TYR A 266 26.14 -10.45 -2.25
N GLU A 267 26.78 -10.92 -3.35
CA GLU A 267 27.19 -10.05 -4.45
C GLU A 267 25.98 -9.38 -5.12
N ALA A 268 24.88 -10.10 -5.31
CA ALA A 268 23.63 -9.57 -5.81
C ALA A 268 23.04 -8.49 -4.88
N ALA A 269 22.95 -8.76 -3.58
CA ALA A 269 22.45 -7.80 -2.59
C ALA A 269 23.36 -6.56 -2.50
N LEU A 270 24.68 -6.74 -2.55
CA LEU A 270 25.65 -5.66 -2.56
C LEU A 270 25.53 -4.79 -3.81
N ALA A 271 25.35 -5.39 -5.00
CA ALA A 271 25.17 -4.68 -6.26
C ALA A 271 23.89 -3.83 -6.21
N MET A 272 22.77 -4.37 -5.70
CA MET A 272 21.52 -3.62 -5.57
C MET A 272 21.62 -2.50 -4.54
N THR A 273 22.27 -2.72 -3.40
CA THR A 273 22.54 -1.66 -2.41
C THR A 273 23.42 -0.53 -2.97
N LYS A 274 24.41 -0.85 -3.83
CA LYS A 274 25.22 0.16 -4.52
C LYS A 274 24.43 0.93 -5.59
N LYS A 275 23.50 0.28 -6.27
CA LYS A 275 22.64 0.89 -7.28
C LYS A 275 21.59 1.82 -6.65
N HIS A 276 21.12 1.48 -5.45
CA HIS A 276 20.09 2.21 -4.70
C HIS A 276 20.62 2.59 -3.30
N PRO A 277 21.61 3.49 -3.20
CA PRO A 277 22.29 3.74 -1.95
C PRO A 277 21.46 4.56 -0.98
N MET A 278 21.51 4.20 0.29
CA MET A 278 21.13 5.12 1.36
C MET A 278 22.28 6.11 1.64
N SER A 279 21.96 7.39 1.80
CA SER A 279 22.94 8.39 2.27
C SER A 279 23.42 8.07 3.69
N ASP A 280 24.57 8.59 4.08
CA ASP A 280 25.06 8.41 5.45
C ASP A 280 24.12 9.02 6.49
N SER A 281 23.45 10.14 6.15
CA SER A 281 22.40 10.74 6.95
C SER A 281 21.23 9.76 7.14
N ALA A 282 20.74 9.13 6.05
CA ALA A 282 19.67 8.14 6.14
C ALA A 282 20.05 6.91 6.96
N LYS A 283 21.31 6.45 6.87
CA LYS A 283 21.82 5.33 7.71
C LYS A 283 21.87 5.68 9.20
N ARG A 284 22.26 6.91 9.56
CA ARG A 284 22.19 7.38 10.95
C ARG A 284 20.74 7.50 11.42
N GLY A 285 19.87 8.09 10.57
CA GLY A 285 18.43 8.19 10.84
C GLY A 285 17.76 6.84 11.02
N MET A 286 18.12 5.82 10.23
CA MET A 286 17.66 4.45 10.41
C MET A 286 18.02 3.91 11.80
N LYS A 287 19.27 4.10 12.25
CA LYS A 287 19.69 3.67 13.58
C LYS A 287 18.90 4.35 14.69
N LEU A 288 18.67 5.65 14.56
CA LEU A 288 17.85 6.44 15.50
C LEU A 288 16.39 5.94 15.49
N PHE A 289 15.79 5.77 14.34
CA PHE A 289 14.40 5.36 14.17
C PHE A 289 14.09 4.03 14.87
N PHE A 290 15.02 3.07 14.78
CA PHE A 290 14.91 1.75 15.40
C PHE A 290 15.53 1.67 16.79
N SER A 291 16.01 2.79 17.37
CA SER A 291 16.55 2.81 18.74
C SER A 291 15.43 2.88 19.78
N GLU A 292 15.69 2.38 20.98
CA GLU A 292 14.78 2.48 22.12
C GLU A 292 14.61 3.94 22.61
N GLU A 293 15.61 4.78 22.38
CA GLU A 293 15.62 6.19 22.76
C GLU A 293 14.57 6.99 21.97
N VAL A 294 14.54 6.83 20.63
CA VAL A 294 13.63 7.57 19.76
C VAL A 294 12.29 6.82 19.57
N ASN A 295 12.33 5.49 19.61
CA ASN A 295 11.19 4.58 19.72
C ASN A 295 10.14 4.69 18.59
N CYS A 296 10.48 5.17 17.41
CA CYS A 296 9.55 5.23 16.27
C CYS A 296 9.06 3.82 15.86
N ALA A 297 9.96 2.84 15.97
CA ALA A 297 9.67 1.43 15.69
C ALA A 297 8.67 0.79 16.67
N ALA A 298 8.27 1.44 17.76
CA ALA A 298 7.18 0.97 18.62
C ALA A 298 5.81 0.91 17.90
N CYS A 299 5.66 1.71 16.83
CA CYS A 299 4.46 1.75 15.99
C CYS A 299 4.80 1.43 14.51
N HIS A 300 5.94 1.93 14.01
CA HIS A 300 6.35 1.76 12.61
C HIS A 300 7.34 0.59 12.45
N LEU A 301 6.82 -0.63 12.47
CA LEU A 301 7.59 -1.88 12.40
C LEU A 301 6.98 -2.86 11.40
N GLY A 302 7.70 -3.95 11.19
CA GLY A 302 7.31 -5.02 10.27
C GLY A 302 7.42 -4.62 8.79
N PRO A 303 6.96 -5.49 7.89
CA PRO A 303 7.16 -5.31 6.45
C PRO A 303 6.54 -4.02 5.91
N ASN A 304 5.35 -3.67 6.40
CA ASN A 304 4.66 -2.42 5.99
C ASN A 304 5.07 -1.20 6.81
N LEU A 305 6.02 -1.31 7.75
CA LEU A 305 6.41 -0.23 8.67
C LEU A 305 5.19 0.45 9.33
N ALA A 306 4.26 -0.38 9.80
CA ALA A 306 3.04 0.00 10.51
C ALA A 306 2.56 -1.17 11.38
N ASP A 307 2.19 -0.92 12.63
CA ASP A 307 1.69 -1.94 13.57
C ASP A 307 0.18 -2.23 13.40
N GLU A 308 -0.48 -1.54 12.46
CA GLU A 308 -1.92 -1.63 12.18
C GLU A 308 -2.82 -1.33 13.40
N LYS A 309 -2.26 -0.69 14.46
CA LYS A 309 -2.97 -0.30 15.68
C LYS A 309 -3.33 1.19 15.68
N TYR A 310 -3.96 1.62 16.76
CA TYR A 310 -4.46 2.98 16.91
C TYR A 310 -3.76 3.66 18.09
N HIS A 311 -3.26 4.87 17.85
CA HIS A 311 -2.51 5.63 18.84
C HIS A 311 -2.97 7.10 18.85
N ASN A 312 -3.13 7.67 20.04
CA ASN A 312 -3.34 9.09 20.19
C ASN A 312 -1.96 9.78 20.24
N LEU A 313 -1.69 10.62 19.25
CA LEU A 313 -0.47 11.43 19.14
C LEU A 313 -0.67 12.86 19.62
N GLY A 314 -1.87 13.21 20.06
CA GLY A 314 -2.24 14.55 20.50
C GLY A 314 -2.58 15.52 19.37
N VAL A 315 -2.50 15.12 18.09
CA VAL A 315 -2.81 15.99 16.97
C VAL A 315 -4.27 16.43 17.02
N GLY A 316 -4.52 17.76 17.00
CA GLY A 316 -5.86 18.35 17.04
C GLY A 316 -6.60 18.18 18.37
N MET A 317 -5.96 17.61 19.43
CA MET A 317 -6.63 17.36 20.71
C MET A 317 -6.80 18.62 21.59
N ASP A 318 -6.21 19.74 21.21
CA ASP A 318 -6.37 21.06 21.82
C ASP A 318 -7.43 21.93 21.11
N ALA A 319 -8.10 21.42 20.08
CA ALA A 319 -9.21 22.10 19.42
C ALA A 319 -10.47 22.12 20.31
N ASP A 320 -11.34 23.12 20.12
CA ASP A 320 -12.64 23.22 20.82
C ASP A 320 -13.52 21.98 20.62
N LYS A 321 -13.42 21.34 19.46
CA LYS A 321 -14.12 20.09 19.10
C LYS A 321 -13.13 19.13 18.46
N PRO A 322 -12.34 18.40 19.26
CA PRO A 322 -11.37 17.48 18.72
C PRO A 322 -12.01 16.30 18.01
N ASP A 323 -11.37 15.80 16.96
CA ASP A 323 -11.74 14.50 16.36
C ASP A 323 -11.34 13.37 17.31
N LEU A 324 -12.34 12.64 17.79
CA LEU A 324 -12.12 11.57 18.76
C LEU A 324 -11.66 10.23 18.12
N GLY A 325 -11.54 10.17 16.79
CA GLY A 325 -10.96 9.06 16.07
C GLY A 325 -11.59 7.70 16.38
N ARG A 326 -10.77 6.74 16.81
CA ARG A 326 -11.18 5.37 17.12
C ARG A 326 -12.29 5.27 18.18
N TYR A 327 -12.38 6.22 19.10
CA TYR A 327 -13.45 6.29 20.08
C TYR A 327 -14.84 6.31 19.43
N GLU A 328 -15.01 6.96 18.29
CA GLU A 328 -16.30 7.01 17.60
C GLU A 328 -16.78 5.63 17.15
N VAL A 329 -15.86 4.70 16.95
CA VAL A 329 -16.16 3.31 16.56
C VAL A 329 -16.35 2.40 17.79
N THR A 330 -15.44 2.51 18.77
CA THR A 330 -15.39 1.55 19.89
C THR A 330 -16.16 2.00 21.13
N LYS A 331 -16.37 3.30 21.28
CA LYS A 331 -16.90 3.98 22.49
C LYS A 331 -16.10 3.67 23.77
N GLN A 332 -14.84 3.26 23.63
CA GLN A 332 -13.93 3.02 24.74
C GLN A 332 -13.09 4.28 25.03
N GLU A 333 -13.09 4.73 26.29
CA GLU A 333 -12.37 5.94 26.72
C GLU A 333 -10.88 5.99 26.28
N LYS A 334 -10.19 4.88 26.36
CA LYS A 334 -8.77 4.75 25.97
C LYS A 334 -8.50 5.04 24.49
N ASP A 335 -9.54 4.99 23.64
CA ASP A 335 -9.44 5.14 22.19
C ASP A 335 -9.71 6.58 21.73
N LYS A 336 -9.95 7.53 22.67
CA LYS A 336 -10.16 8.95 22.35
C LYS A 336 -8.93 9.58 21.69
N GLY A 337 -9.14 10.19 20.53
CA GLY A 337 -8.09 10.81 19.72
C GLY A 337 -7.07 9.82 19.15
N ALA A 338 -7.38 8.51 19.16
CA ALA A 338 -6.52 7.50 18.59
C ALA A 338 -6.84 7.28 17.11
N PHE A 339 -5.79 7.24 16.29
CA PHE A 339 -5.86 7.02 14.85
C PHE A 339 -4.91 5.89 14.44
N LYS A 340 -5.22 5.25 13.32
CA LYS A 340 -4.46 4.13 12.80
C LYS A 340 -3.05 4.55 12.41
N THR A 341 -2.05 3.75 12.77
CA THR A 341 -0.67 3.92 12.30
C THR A 341 -0.61 3.74 10.78
N PRO A 342 -0.27 4.78 10.00
CA PRO A 342 -0.03 4.62 8.57
C PRO A 342 1.35 4.01 8.32
N THR A 343 1.55 3.41 7.14
CA THR A 343 2.90 3.05 6.70
C THR A 343 3.76 4.30 6.50
N ILE A 344 5.06 4.18 6.78
CA ILE A 344 6.05 5.21 6.38
C ILE A 344 6.73 4.86 5.04
N ARG A 345 6.34 3.76 4.36
CA ARG A 345 6.77 3.52 3.00
C ARG A 345 6.20 4.60 2.09
N ASN A 346 7.02 5.18 1.24
CA ASN A 346 6.67 6.27 0.33
C ASN A 346 6.10 7.53 1.02
N VAL A 347 6.35 7.70 2.33
CA VAL A 347 5.81 8.81 3.10
C VAL A 347 6.23 10.20 2.57
N GLU A 348 7.39 10.30 1.90
CA GLU A 348 7.83 11.53 1.22
C GLU A 348 6.83 12.04 0.17
N GLN A 349 6.01 11.15 -0.40
CA GLN A 349 5.10 11.45 -1.50
C GLN A 349 3.65 11.72 -1.05
N SER A 350 3.36 11.69 0.26
CA SER A 350 1.98 11.75 0.78
C SER A 350 1.72 12.93 1.74
N ALA A 351 2.44 14.04 1.56
CA ALA A 351 2.13 15.28 2.28
C ALA A 351 0.74 15.83 1.85
N PRO A 352 0.03 16.56 2.73
CA PRO A 352 0.34 16.85 4.13
C PRO A 352 0.07 15.66 5.06
N TYR A 353 0.60 15.71 6.26
CA TYR A 353 0.66 14.59 7.20
C TYR A 353 -0.36 14.70 8.32
N MET A 354 -0.53 13.59 9.06
CA MET A 354 -1.49 13.35 10.12
C MET A 354 -2.92 13.14 9.60
N HIS A 355 -3.80 12.71 10.48
CA HIS A 355 -5.20 12.44 10.11
C HIS A 355 -5.97 13.70 9.68
N ASP A 356 -5.51 14.86 10.14
CA ASP A 356 -6.11 16.18 9.86
C ASP A 356 -5.32 17.02 8.85
N GLY A 357 -4.21 16.48 8.31
CA GLY A 357 -3.35 17.17 7.34
C GLY A 357 -2.70 18.45 7.87
N SER A 358 -2.56 18.58 9.20
CA SER A 358 -2.06 19.81 9.84
C SER A 358 -0.55 20.02 9.74
N LEU A 359 0.21 19.02 9.35
CA LEU A 359 1.66 19.09 9.19
C LEU A 359 2.03 18.97 7.72
N GLU A 360 2.71 19.97 7.18
CA GLU A 360 3.02 20.03 5.75
C GLU A 360 4.32 19.30 5.37
N THR A 361 5.26 19.17 6.33
CA THR A 361 6.60 18.66 6.07
C THR A 361 6.97 17.50 7.01
N LEU A 362 7.88 16.63 6.57
CA LEU A 362 8.45 15.59 7.44
C LEU A 362 9.24 16.18 8.60
N GLU A 363 9.82 17.35 8.43
CA GLU A 363 10.49 18.11 9.45
C GLU A 363 9.53 18.50 10.58
N GLU A 364 8.33 18.94 10.25
CA GLU A 364 7.26 19.25 11.22
C GLU A 364 6.75 17.98 11.92
N VAL A 365 6.63 16.87 11.20
CA VAL A 365 6.30 15.57 11.80
C VAL A 365 7.34 15.17 12.84
N VAL A 366 8.64 15.22 12.50
CA VAL A 366 9.71 14.91 13.46
C VAL A 366 9.71 15.86 14.64
N GLU A 367 9.42 17.15 14.41
CA GLU A 367 9.35 18.13 15.49
C GLU A 367 8.14 17.90 16.42
N HIS A 368 7.00 17.47 15.89
CA HIS A 368 5.83 17.07 16.68
C HIS A 368 6.18 15.93 17.65
N TYR A 369 6.84 14.87 17.15
CA TYR A 369 7.31 13.78 18.01
C TYR A 369 8.41 14.22 18.97
N ASN A 370 9.34 15.10 18.54
CA ASN A 370 10.40 15.64 19.38
C ASN A 370 9.86 16.39 20.60
N LYS A 371 8.74 17.11 20.43
CA LYS A 371 8.03 17.79 21.54
C LYS A 371 7.28 16.83 22.46
N GLY A 372 7.03 15.58 22.02
CA GLY A 372 6.25 14.58 22.74
C GLY A 372 4.75 14.67 22.47
N GLY A 373 4.34 15.13 21.29
CA GLY A 373 2.94 15.33 20.92
C GLY A 373 2.27 16.49 21.65
N THR A 374 0.95 16.67 21.47
CA THR A 374 0.14 17.61 22.25
C THR A 374 -0.42 16.91 23.49
N PRO A 375 -0.11 17.38 24.71
CA PRO A 375 -0.54 16.74 25.95
C PRO A 375 -2.06 16.64 26.06
N ASN A 376 -2.56 15.47 26.38
CA ASN A 376 -3.97 15.20 26.67
C ASN A 376 -4.10 13.93 27.54
N PRO A 377 -5.26 13.69 28.20
CA PRO A 377 -5.41 12.56 29.12
C PRO A 377 -5.27 11.16 28.48
N TRP A 378 -5.40 11.06 27.16
CA TRP A 378 -5.39 9.79 26.40
C TRP A 378 -4.16 9.67 25.49
N LEU A 379 -3.17 10.57 25.64
CA LEU A 379 -1.93 10.50 24.85
C LEU A 379 -1.27 9.13 25.01
N SER A 380 -0.84 8.55 23.89
CA SER A 380 -0.16 7.25 23.89
C SER A 380 1.11 7.30 24.75
N ASP A 381 1.33 6.31 25.61
CA ASP A 381 2.52 6.13 26.43
C ASP A 381 3.81 5.92 25.60
N LYS A 382 3.66 5.59 24.31
CA LYS A 382 4.76 5.48 23.34
C LYS A 382 5.28 6.84 22.88
N VAL A 383 4.48 7.90 23.03
CA VAL A 383 4.86 9.28 22.64
C VAL A 383 5.53 9.98 23.82
N LYS A 384 6.80 10.32 23.65
CA LYS A 384 7.62 10.96 24.70
C LYS A 384 8.45 12.09 24.10
N LYS A 385 8.80 13.08 24.92
CA LYS A 385 9.74 14.12 24.51
C LYS A 385 11.12 13.53 24.25
N LEU A 386 11.70 13.80 23.07
CA LEU A 386 12.90 13.12 22.58
C LEU A 386 14.20 13.92 22.73
N ASN A 387 14.18 15.24 22.81
CA ASN A 387 15.36 16.11 22.87
C ASN A 387 16.38 15.90 21.73
N LEU A 388 15.90 15.72 20.51
CA LEU A 388 16.72 15.47 19.32
C LEU A 388 17.56 16.71 18.95
N SER A 389 18.82 16.51 18.57
CA SER A 389 19.64 17.55 17.97
C SER A 389 19.11 17.94 16.57
N ALA A 390 19.54 19.08 16.05
CA ALA A 390 19.21 19.48 14.70
C ALA A 390 19.69 18.48 13.64
N GLN A 391 20.80 17.76 13.92
CA GLN A 391 21.32 16.72 13.02
C GLN A 391 20.46 15.46 13.08
N ASP A 392 20.03 15.01 14.27
CA ASP A 392 19.19 13.83 14.46
C ASP A 392 17.85 14.00 13.69
N LYS A 393 17.25 15.20 13.76
CA LYS A 393 16.02 15.49 13.00
C LYS A 393 16.22 15.37 11.50
N LYS A 394 17.32 15.92 10.95
CA LYS A 394 17.69 15.79 9.54
C LYS A 394 17.94 14.33 9.17
N ASP A 395 18.60 13.58 10.03
CA ASP A 395 18.91 12.17 9.78
C ASP A 395 17.64 11.31 9.76
N LEU A 396 16.68 11.56 10.67
CA LEU A 396 15.37 10.89 10.67
C LEU A 396 14.57 11.18 9.40
N VAL A 397 14.52 12.45 8.96
CA VAL A 397 13.87 12.83 7.69
C VAL A 397 14.54 12.13 6.51
N ALA A 398 15.87 12.10 6.48
CA ALA A 398 16.62 11.41 5.42
C ALA A 398 16.32 9.90 5.39
N PHE A 399 16.12 9.27 6.54
CA PHE A 399 15.71 7.87 6.61
C PHE A 399 14.29 7.67 6.09
N MET A 400 13.32 8.47 6.50
CA MET A 400 11.94 8.38 6.00
C MET A 400 11.89 8.53 4.46
N LYS A 401 12.69 9.42 3.88
CA LYS A 401 12.87 9.54 2.42
C LYS A 401 13.50 8.31 1.78
N ALA A 402 14.42 7.63 2.48
CA ALA A 402 15.01 6.37 2.00
C ALA A 402 14.03 5.18 2.03
N CYS A 403 12.84 5.34 2.64
CA CYS A 403 11.72 4.39 2.56
C CYS A 403 10.85 4.59 1.31
N THR A 404 11.26 5.40 0.33
CA THR A 404 10.54 5.64 -0.93
C THR A 404 11.00 4.67 -2.01
N GLY A 405 10.05 3.97 -2.62
CA GLY A 405 10.23 3.03 -3.72
C GLY A 405 9.29 3.35 -4.90
N PRO A 406 9.46 2.69 -6.05
CA PRO A 406 8.60 2.90 -7.20
C PRO A 406 7.19 2.36 -6.95
N PHE A 407 6.20 3.02 -7.53
CA PHE A 407 4.86 2.47 -7.73
C PHE A 407 4.77 1.77 -9.10
N PRO A 408 3.86 0.78 -9.26
CA PRO A 408 3.52 0.29 -10.58
C PRO A 408 2.89 1.41 -11.41
N LYS A 409 3.17 1.43 -12.71
CA LYS A 409 2.47 2.33 -13.64
C LYS A 409 1.01 1.93 -13.71
N VAL A 410 0.13 2.91 -13.83
CA VAL A 410 -1.31 2.67 -13.91
C VAL A 410 -1.92 3.36 -15.12
N GLU A 411 -2.82 2.67 -15.80
CA GLU A 411 -3.66 3.29 -16.84
C GLU A 411 -4.89 3.92 -16.18
N SER A 412 -5.01 5.24 -16.24
CA SER A 412 -6.07 6.00 -15.57
C SER A 412 -7.23 6.42 -16.48
N GLY A 413 -7.06 6.39 -17.80
CA GLY A 413 -7.97 7.03 -18.75
C GLY A 413 -8.85 6.09 -19.56
N ARG A 414 -8.56 4.79 -19.63
CA ARG A 414 -9.33 3.85 -20.45
C ARG A 414 -10.50 3.28 -19.68
N LEU A 415 -11.67 3.89 -19.87
CA LEU A 415 -12.94 3.47 -19.27
C LEU A 415 -13.92 2.97 -20.35
N PRO A 416 -14.86 2.07 -20.02
CA PRO A 416 -15.90 1.61 -20.94
C PRO A 416 -16.79 2.75 -21.44
N GLU A 417 -17.14 2.72 -22.74
CA GLU A 417 -18.12 3.61 -23.36
C GLU A 417 -19.52 3.44 -22.78
#